data_e4e9693a7558f807c37b4562a7c35808
#
_entry.id   e4e9693a7558f807c37b4562a7c35808
#
_cell.length_a   1.000
_cell.length_b   1.000
_cell.length_c   1.000
_cell.angle_alpha   90.00
_cell.angle_beta   90.00
_cell.angle_gamma   90.00
#
_symmetry.space_group_name_H-M   'P 1'
#
loop_
_entity.id
_entity.type
_entity.pdbx_description
1 polymer ?
#
loop_
_entity_poly.entity_id
_entity_poly.type
_entity_poly.pdbx_seq_one_letter_code
_entity_poly.pdbx_strand_id
1 'polypeptide(L)'
;MNAQDLNQALNHVDEGYLLELDTFDKEQTTMKTHKKTFRILALAAAIALLSITAYAADFLGIRSLETAGQGTHYRSYAQIQKALSQANLSVNLPETLPEGYTFKEANVDMIRGKDENGHTALTYRELNATYTDNSGNRLYLAAYLTQEGLPKSNSIPSETRTVSGVTLSYQQDLYRLVPGDYQPTPEDEAWSRQPNHYISYGSPTIQEQTMSFLTWQENGVSYMLYELDTTLPADTLFSMAETLLQG
;
A
#
# COMPACT_ATOMS: atom_id res chain seq x y z
N MET A 1 24.12 -6.18 -7.44
CA MET A 1 23.16 -6.22 -8.58
C MET A 1 23.65 -5.17 -9.58
N ASN A 2 23.95 -5.54 -10.80
CA ASN A 2 24.42 -4.57 -11.81
C ASN A 2 23.20 -3.99 -12.58
N ALA A 3 23.41 -2.89 -13.31
CA ALA A 3 22.34 -2.23 -14.09
C ALA A 3 21.69 -3.15 -15.16
N GLN A 4 22.37 -4.22 -15.57
CA GLN A 4 21.83 -5.19 -16.52
C GLN A 4 20.81 -6.13 -15.88
N ASP A 5 21.01 -6.52 -14.62
CA ASP A 5 20.06 -7.40 -13.88
C ASP A 5 18.75 -6.64 -13.59
N LEU A 6 18.84 -5.33 -13.33
CA LEU A 6 17.68 -4.46 -13.12
C LEU A 6 16.90 -4.24 -14.43
N ASN A 7 17.61 -4.03 -15.55
CA ASN A 7 16.97 -3.93 -16.88
C ASN A 7 16.29 -5.22 -17.31
N GLN A 8 16.82 -6.39 -16.95
CA GLN A 8 16.14 -7.66 -17.22
C GLN A 8 14.88 -7.84 -16.39
N ALA A 9 14.86 -7.37 -15.13
CA ALA A 9 13.66 -7.41 -14.29
C ALA A 9 12.57 -6.44 -14.80
N LEU A 10 12.96 -5.28 -15.33
CA LEU A 10 12.04 -4.28 -15.88
C LEU A 10 11.51 -4.66 -17.28
N ASN A 11 12.27 -5.44 -18.07
CA ASN A 11 11.83 -5.95 -19.38
C ASN A 11 10.82 -7.12 -19.27
N HIS A 12 10.52 -7.61 -18.07
CA HIS A 12 9.44 -8.55 -17.79
C HIS A 12 8.16 -7.90 -17.27
N VAL A 13 8.05 -6.56 -17.32
CA VAL A 13 6.74 -5.90 -17.25
C VAL A 13 6.00 -6.28 -18.54
N ASP A 14 5.02 -7.15 -18.38
CA ASP A 14 4.25 -7.73 -19.47
C ASP A 14 3.72 -6.62 -20.40
N GLU A 15 3.99 -6.73 -21.72
CA GLU A 15 3.48 -5.81 -22.73
C GLU A 15 1.94 -5.70 -22.68
N GLY A 16 1.24 -6.72 -22.14
CA GLY A 16 -0.18 -6.70 -21.82
C GLY A 16 -0.58 -5.58 -20.87
N TYR A 17 0.28 -5.23 -19.92
CA TYR A 17 0.03 -4.14 -18.97
C TYR A 17 0.11 -2.76 -19.63
N LEU A 18 1.03 -2.61 -20.59
CA LEU A 18 1.15 -1.37 -21.38
C LEU A 18 0.01 -1.23 -22.39
N LEU A 19 -0.47 -2.35 -22.95
CA LEU A 19 -1.62 -2.38 -23.87
C LEU A 19 -2.94 -2.11 -23.15
N GLU A 20 -3.12 -2.59 -21.91
CA GLU A 20 -4.31 -2.30 -21.10
C GLU A 20 -4.36 -0.82 -20.69
N LEU A 21 -3.21 -0.20 -20.41
CA LEU A 21 -3.09 1.24 -20.19
C LEU A 21 -3.47 2.06 -21.44
N ASP A 22 -3.09 1.60 -22.63
CA ASP A 22 -3.37 2.27 -23.90
C ASP A 22 -4.85 2.12 -24.33
N THR A 23 -5.50 1.01 -24.00
CA THR A 23 -6.94 0.81 -24.22
C THR A 23 -7.80 1.61 -23.24
N PHE A 24 -7.34 1.77 -21.99
CA PHE A 24 -8.03 2.62 -20.99
C PHE A 24 -8.01 4.10 -21.37
N ASP A 25 -6.93 4.57 -22.01
CA ASP A 25 -6.81 5.98 -22.45
C ASP A 25 -7.75 6.29 -23.65
N LYS A 26 -8.13 5.28 -24.43
CA LYS A 26 -9.04 5.43 -25.58
C LYS A 26 -10.52 5.50 -25.20
N GLU A 27 -10.93 4.90 -24.09
CA GLU A 27 -12.31 4.97 -23.60
C GLU A 27 -12.62 6.27 -22.84
N GLN A 28 -11.60 7.03 -22.39
CA GLN A 28 -11.77 8.27 -21.63
C GLN A 28 -11.76 9.56 -22.45
N THR A 29 -11.88 9.51 -23.76
CA THR A 29 -11.81 10.71 -24.63
C THR A 29 -13.00 11.68 -24.49
N THR A 30 -13.91 11.48 -23.53
CA THR A 30 -15.06 12.38 -23.29
C THR A 30 -15.09 13.06 -21.92
N MET A 31 -14.10 12.88 -21.03
CA MET A 31 -14.03 13.63 -19.77
C MET A 31 -12.74 14.45 -19.69
N LYS A 32 -12.85 15.72 -20.08
CA LYS A 32 -11.86 16.75 -19.76
C LYS A 32 -11.94 17.04 -18.24
N THR A 33 -10.99 16.63 -17.49
CA THR A 33 -10.55 16.94 -16.14
C THR A 33 -10.28 15.67 -15.35
N HIS A 34 -9.05 15.23 -15.24
CA HIS A 34 -8.51 14.39 -14.15
C HIS A 34 -7.20 13.67 -14.54
N LYS A 35 -6.35 14.30 -15.37
CA LYS A 35 -5.01 13.74 -15.69
C LYS A 35 -4.08 13.60 -14.46
N LYS A 36 -4.38 14.29 -13.35
CA LYS A 36 -3.58 14.18 -12.11
C LYS A 36 -3.93 12.92 -11.28
N THR A 37 -5.19 12.54 -11.24
CA THR A 37 -5.70 11.46 -10.38
C THR A 37 -5.25 10.07 -10.85
N PHE A 38 -5.11 9.87 -12.16
CA PHE A 38 -4.75 8.56 -12.71
C PHE A 38 -3.29 8.17 -12.45
N ARG A 39 -2.40 9.16 -12.39
CA ARG A 39 -0.97 8.93 -12.07
C ARG A 39 -0.75 8.53 -10.61
N ILE A 40 -1.62 8.97 -9.72
CA ILE A 40 -1.60 8.65 -8.28
C ILE A 40 -2.00 7.18 -8.03
N LEU A 41 -2.84 6.61 -8.87
CA LEU A 41 -3.38 5.24 -8.71
C LEU A 41 -2.36 4.12 -8.86
N ALA A 42 -1.52 4.19 -9.90
CA ALA A 42 -0.44 3.23 -10.10
C ALA A 42 0.61 3.32 -8.97
N LEU A 43 0.71 4.52 -8.36
CA LEU A 43 1.62 4.79 -7.27
C LEU A 43 1.12 4.20 -5.94
N ALA A 44 -0.20 4.21 -5.68
CA ALA A 44 -0.76 3.73 -4.42
C ALA A 44 -0.47 2.25 -4.15
N ALA A 45 -0.64 1.41 -5.16
CA ALA A 45 -0.32 -0.02 -5.06
C ALA A 45 1.19 -0.27 -4.85
N ALA A 46 2.05 0.57 -5.43
CA ALA A 46 3.50 0.48 -5.25
C ALA A 46 3.96 0.97 -3.88
N ILE A 47 3.28 1.98 -3.30
CA ILE A 47 3.70 2.61 -2.05
C ILE A 47 3.41 1.72 -0.84
N ALA A 48 2.28 1.03 -0.79
CA ALA A 48 1.99 0.08 0.28
C ALA A 48 3.05 -1.04 0.38
N LEU A 49 3.73 -1.33 -0.73
CA LEU A 49 4.76 -2.36 -0.82
C LEU A 49 6.19 -1.87 -0.56
N LEU A 50 6.45 -0.58 -0.73
CA LEU A 50 7.81 -0.03 -0.67
C LEU A 50 8.15 0.67 0.65
N SER A 51 7.19 0.77 1.58
CA SER A 51 7.43 1.41 2.88
C SER A 51 8.36 0.63 3.82
N ILE A 52 8.99 -0.44 3.33
CA ILE A 52 9.97 -1.21 4.11
C ILE A 52 11.36 -0.87 3.60
N THR A 53 11.84 0.31 3.91
CA THR A 53 13.24 0.63 3.73
C THR A 53 14.03 0.32 4.98
N ALA A 54 14.93 -0.64 4.85
CA ALA A 54 16.28 -0.68 5.40
C ALA A 54 16.53 -0.79 6.92
N TYR A 55 15.56 -0.74 7.83
CA TYR A 55 15.91 -0.75 9.26
C TYR A 55 15.46 -1.96 10.08
N ALA A 56 14.78 -2.92 9.50
CA ALA A 56 14.28 -4.08 10.25
C ALA A 56 14.79 -5.41 9.69
N ALA A 57 16.07 -5.53 9.56
CA ALA A 57 16.74 -6.73 9.06
C ALA A 57 17.01 -7.79 10.17
N ASP A 58 16.27 -7.80 11.27
CA ASP A 58 16.77 -8.53 12.44
C ASP A 58 16.42 -10.01 12.51
N PHE A 59 15.42 -10.52 11.79
CA PHE A 59 15.08 -11.95 11.91
C PHE A 59 15.19 -12.73 10.60
N LEU A 60 14.62 -12.27 9.49
CA LEU A 60 14.68 -12.97 8.19
C LEU A 60 15.61 -12.29 7.18
N GLY A 61 16.30 -11.21 7.55
CA GLY A 61 17.17 -10.46 6.65
C GLY A 61 16.44 -9.82 5.47
N ILE A 62 15.11 -9.60 5.58
CA ILE A 62 14.32 -9.04 4.49
C ILE A 62 14.74 -7.59 4.24
N ARG A 63 15.09 -7.29 2.98
CA ARG A 63 15.55 -5.96 2.52
C ARG A 63 14.53 -5.25 1.65
N SER A 64 13.64 -6.00 1.00
CA SER A 64 12.57 -5.42 0.18
C SER A 64 11.34 -6.30 0.16
N LEU A 65 10.19 -5.70 -0.08
CA LEU A 65 8.96 -6.40 -0.43
C LEU A 65 8.63 -6.10 -1.89
N GLU A 66 8.18 -7.13 -2.60
CA GLU A 66 7.74 -7.03 -3.99
C GLU A 66 6.41 -7.73 -4.19
N THR A 67 5.56 -7.19 -5.06
CA THR A 67 4.37 -7.89 -5.53
C THR A 67 4.78 -8.95 -6.55
N ALA A 68 4.34 -10.18 -6.36
CA ALA A 68 4.64 -11.29 -7.24
C ALA A 68 3.50 -11.53 -8.23
N GLY A 69 3.65 -11.03 -9.43
CA GLY A 69 2.67 -11.21 -10.52
C GLY A 69 1.43 -10.32 -10.38
N GLN A 70 0.47 -10.52 -11.27
CA GLN A 70 -0.81 -9.80 -11.22
C GLN A 70 -1.69 -10.40 -10.14
N GLY A 71 -2.18 -9.55 -9.23
CA GLY A 71 -3.19 -9.92 -8.24
C GLY A 71 -4.56 -10.22 -8.88
N THR A 72 -5.42 -10.85 -8.13
CA THR A 72 -6.81 -11.05 -8.56
C THR A 72 -7.64 -9.84 -8.17
N HIS A 73 -8.31 -9.23 -9.15
CA HIS A 73 -9.16 -8.06 -8.96
C HIS A 73 -10.63 -8.44 -8.72
N TYR A 74 -11.25 -7.77 -7.77
CA TYR A 74 -12.66 -7.90 -7.39
C TYR A 74 -13.31 -6.53 -7.44
N ARG A 75 -14.17 -6.30 -8.43
CA ARG A 75 -14.77 -4.98 -8.74
C ARG A 75 -16.16 -4.77 -8.13
N SER A 76 -16.61 -5.67 -7.28
CA SER A 76 -17.94 -5.61 -6.66
C SER A 76 -17.87 -6.11 -5.23
N TYR A 77 -18.58 -5.43 -4.32
CA TYR A 77 -18.70 -5.86 -2.93
C TYR A 77 -19.28 -7.28 -2.81
N ALA A 78 -20.17 -7.69 -3.71
CA ALA A 78 -20.69 -9.06 -3.74
C ALA A 78 -19.59 -10.14 -3.88
N GLN A 79 -18.39 -9.77 -4.30
CA GLN A 79 -17.25 -10.67 -4.46
C GLN A 79 -16.30 -10.65 -3.24
N ILE A 80 -16.56 -9.81 -2.23
CA ILE A 80 -15.64 -9.60 -1.11
C ILE A 80 -15.30 -10.90 -0.37
N GLN A 81 -16.28 -11.80 -0.19
CA GLN A 81 -16.05 -13.09 0.45
C GLN A 81 -15.08 -13.98 -0.34
N LYS A 82 -15.05 -13.87 -1.66
CA LYS A 82 -14.07 -14.58 -2.50
C LYS A 82 -12.67 -13.98 -2.32
N ALA A 83 -12.57 -12.64 -2.26
CA ALA A 83 -11.32 -11.96 -2.02
C ALA A 83 -10.73 -12.34 -0.65
N LEU A 84 -11.55 -12.30 0.41
CA LEU A 84 -11.17 -12.70 1.76
C LEU A 84 -10.70 -14.17 1.82
N SER A 85 -11.46 -15.08 1.21
CA SER A 85 -11.08 -16.49 1.12
C SER A 85 -9.74 -16.68 0.38
N GLN A 86 -9.52 -15.97 -0.72
CA GLN A 86 -8.26 -16.04 -1.45
C GLN A 86 -7.08 -15.49 -0.64
N ALA A 87 -7.30 -14.47 0.18
CA ALA A 87 -6.30 -13.90 1.08
C ALA A 87 -6.09 -14.75 2.36
N ASN A 88 -6.89 -15.81 2.57
CA ASN A 88 -6.97 -16.60 3.80
C ASN A 88 -7.37 -15.76 5.03
N LEU A 89 -8.20 -14.75 4.84
CA LEU A 89 -8.68 -13.86 5.89
C LEU A 89 -10.11 -14.25 6.31
N SER A 90 -10.32 -14.29 7.63
CA SER A 90 -11.64 -14.48 8.26
C SER A 90 -12.01 -13.20 9.00
N VAL A 91 -12.20 -12.13 8.24
CA VAL A 91 -12.53 -10.80 8.75
C VAL A 91 -13.77 -10.27 8.05
N ASN A 92 -14.43 -9.29 8.65
CA ASN A 92 -15.53 -8.59 8.01
C ASN A 92 -15.03 -7.25 7.46
N LEU A 93 -15.26 -7.02 6.17
CA LEU A 93 -15.02 -5.73 5.54
C LEU A 93 -16.38 -5.14 5.14
N PRO A 94 -16.81 -4.02 5.72
CA PRO A 94 -18.11 -3.43 5.42
C PRO A 94 -18.15 -2.85 4.00
N GLU A 95 -19.36 -2.77 3.43
CA GLU A 95 -19.57 -2.11 2.13
C GLU A 95 -19.40 -0.60 2.22
N THR A 96 -19.67 -0.03 3.40
CA THR A 96 -19.60 1.42 3.65
C THR A 96 -18.81 1.70 4.92
N LEU A 97 -18.03 2.78 4.89
CA LEU A 97 -17.33 3.36 6.03
C LEU A 97 -17.89 4.75 6.35
N PRO A 98 -17.60 5.32 7.53
CA PRO A 98 -17.93 6.71 7.86
C PRO A 98 -17.54 7.70 6.75
N GLU A 99 -18.11 8.90 6.80
CA GLU A 99 -17.91 9.99 5.81
C GLU A 99 -18.34 9.63 4.37
N GLY A 100 -19.21 8.63 4.21
CA GLY A 100 -19.76 8.25 2.90
C GLY A 100 -18.80 7.47 2.00
N TYR A 101 -17.72 6.94 2.54
CA TYR A 101 -16.84 6.04 1.80
C TYR A 101 -17.54 4.73 1.50
N THR A 102 -17.55 4.32 0.23
CA THR A 102 -18.15 3.08 -0.25
C THR A 102 -17.10 2.20 -0.92
N PHE A 103 -17.22 0.89 -0.77
CA PHE A 103 -16.34 -0.07 -1.41
C PHE A 103 -16.34 0.12 -2.93
N LYS A 104 -15.17 0.22 -3.51
CA LYS A 104 -14.96 0.37 -4.94
C LYS A 104 -14.44 -0.91 -5.58
N GLU A 105 -13.37 -1.44 -5.04
CA GLU A 105 -12.70 -2.65 -5.55
C GLU A 105 -11.78 -3.24 -4.50
N ALA A 106 -11.34 -4.48 -4.70
CA ALA A 106 -10.28 -5.10 -3.93
C ALA A 106 -9.34 -5.91 -4.83
N ASN A 107 -8.08 -6.00 -4.42
CA ASN A 107 -7.08 -6.88 -4.99
C ASN A 107 -6.60 -7.87 -3.95
N VAL A 108 -6.25 -9.06 -4.38
CA VAL A 108 -5.50 -10.01 -3.55
C VAL A 108 -4.17 -10.26 -4.23
N ASP A 109 -3.12 -9.73 -3.63
CA ASP A 109 -1.76 -9.78 -4.14
C ASP A 109 -0.94 -10.82 -3.38
N MET A 110 0.07 -11.38 -4.05
CA MET A 110 1.09 -12.20 -3.42
C MET A 110 2.32 -11.32 -3.18
N ILE A 111 2.72 -11.21 -1.93
CA ILE A 111 3.88 -10.41 -1.53
C ILE A 111 5.05 -11.33 -1.23
N ARG A 112 6.24 -10.97 -1.72
CA ARG A 112 7.50 -11.66 -1.46
C ARG A 112 8.46 -10.73 -0.73
N GLY A 113 8.94 -11.18 0.42
CA GLY A 113 10.07 -10.56 1.12
C GLY A 113 11.38 -11.12 0.57
N LYS A 114 12.27 -10.24 0.12
CA LYS A 114 13.59 -10.58 -0.42
C LYS A 114 14.69 -10.22 0.58
N ASP A 115 15.65 -11.13 0.73
CA ASP A 115 16.89 -10.90 1.47
C ASP A 115 17.89 -10.02 0.67
N GLU A 116 19.06 -9.78 1.26
CA GLU A 116 20.14 -9.01 0.62
C GLU A 116 20.70 -9.63 -0.64
N ASN A 117 20.49 -10.94 -0.84
CA ASN A 117 20.94 -11.69 -2.02
C ASN A 117 19.82 -11.81 -3.07
N GLY A 118 18.65 -11.26 -2.81
CA GLY A 118 17.47 -11.34 -3.66
C GLY A 118 16.72 -12.68 -3.56
N HIS A 119 17.06 -13.55 -2.59
CA HIS A 119 16.29 -14.76 -2.33
C HIS A 119 14.98 -14.44 -1.63
N THR A 120 13.93 -15.21 -1.93
CA THR A 120 12.66 -15.08 -1.24
C THR A 120 12.75 -15.71 0.15
N ALA A 121 12.69 -14.88 1.19
CA ALA A 121 12.71 -15.30 2.58
C ALA A 121 11.30 -15.47 3.16
N LEU A 122 10.31 -14.75 2.61
CA LEU A 122 8.92 -14.77 3.05
C LEU A 122 7.98 -14.62 1.87
N THR A 123 6.81 -15.25 1.96
CA THR A 123 5.72 -15.04 0.99
C THR A 123 4.40 -15.04 1.75
N TYR A 124 3.55 -14.03 1.50
CA TYR A 124 2.20 -13.95 2.07
C TYR A 124 1.23 -13.34 1.08
N ARG A 125 -0.05 -13.45 1.37
CA ARG A 125 -1.12 -12.79 0.60
C ARG A 125 -1.62 -11.57 1.35
N GLU A 126 -1.86 -10.52 0.59
CA GLU A 126 -2.39 -9.26 1.09
C GLU A 126 -3.66 -8.92 0.31
N LEU A 127 -4.71 -8.57 1.02
CA LEU A 127 -5.91 -8.00 0.45
C LEU A 127 -5.79 -6.48 0.53
N ASN A 128 -5.94 -5.81 -0.60
CA ASN A 128 -5.97 -4.36 -0.72
C ASN A 128 -7.36 -3.93 -1.19
N ALA A 129 -8.16 -3.31 -0.33
CA ALA A 129 -9.46 -2.76 -0.66
C ALA A 129 -9.38 -1.25 -0.84
N THR A 130 -10.08 -0.74 -1.86
CA THR A 130 -10.23 0.69 -2.12
C THR A 130 -11.67 1.09 -1.83
N TYR A 131 -11.82 2.15 -1.05
CA TYR A 131 -13.08 2.84 -0.82
C TYR A 131 -13.04 4.22 -1.45
N THR A 132 -14.17 4.73 -1.91
CA THR A 132 -14.27 6.08 -2.48
C THR A 132 -15.47 6.81 -1.89
N ASP A 133 -15.29 8.11 -1.63
CA ASP A 133 -16.39 9.00 -1.27
C ASP A 133 -17.10 9.57 -2.52
N ASN A 134 -18.14 10.38 -2.30
CA ASN A 134 -18.90 11.04 -3.39
C ASN A 134 -18.09 12.08 -4.17
N SER A 135 -16.96 12.54 -3.62
CA SER A 135 -16.06 13.51 -4.26
C SER A 135 -14.97 12.82 -5.08
N GLY A 136 -14.87 11.48 -4.98
CA GLY A 136 -13.85 10.67 -5.64
C GLY A 136 -12.55 10.57 -4.84
N ASN A 137 -12.52 11.01 -3.58
CA ASN A 137 -11.40 10.78 -2.69
C ASN A 137 -11.29 9.29 -2.38
N ARG A 138 -10.07 8.81 -2.17
CA ARG A 138 -9.78 7.39 -1.99
C ARG A 138 -9.18 7.11 -0.64
N LEU A 139 -9.69 6.05 -0.05
CA LEU A 139 -9.18 5.44 1.17
C LEU A 139 -8.79 4.01 0.85
N TYR A 140 -7.66 3.57 1.34
CA TYR A 140 -7.12 2.24 1.10
C TYR A 140 -7.05 1.47 2.40
N LEU A 141 -7.41 0.19 2.34
CA LEU A 141 -7.31 -0.74 3.45
C LEU A 141 -6.51 -1.97 3.00
N ALA A 142 -5.33 -2.16 3.57
CA ALA A 142 -4.58 -3.38 3.44
C ALA A 142 -4.86 -4.30 4.65
N ALA A 143 -5.01 -5.60 4.39
CA ALA A 143 -5.18 -6.62 5.43
C ALA A 143 -4.43 -7.92 5.04
N TYR A 144 -3.69 -8.49 5.99
CA TYR A 144 -2.95 -9.74 5.80
C TYR A 144 -2.77 -10.49 7.12
N LEU A 145 -2.60 -11.80 7.06
CA LEU A 145 -2.22 -12.57 8.24
C LEU A 145 -0.88 -12.06 8.78
N THR A 146 -0.86 -11.74 10.07
CA THR A 146 0.36 -11.26 10.73
C THR A 146 1.50 -12.26 10.52
N GLN A 147 2.61 -11.78 9.99
CA GLN A 147 3.80 -12.57 9.70
C GLN A 147 4.89 -12.28 10.71
N GLU A 148 5.48 -13.34 11.30
CA GLU A 148 6.72 -13.18 12.04
C GLU A 148 7.88 -12.87 11.09
N GLY A 149 8.74 -11.95 11.48
CA GLY A 149 9.93 -11.59 10.71
C GLY A 149 9.71 -10.54 9.61
N LEU A 150 8.50 -9.99 9.48
CA LEU A 150 8.35 -8.76 8.69
C LEU A 150 9.16 -7.62 9.35
N PRO A 151 9.84 -6.82 8.53
CA PRO A 151 10.54 -5.64 9.02
C PRO A 151 9.58 -4.73 9.80
N LYS A 152 10.04 -4.22 10.94
CA LYS A 152 9.29 -3.19 11.66
C LYS A 152 9.43 -1.86 10.94
N SER A 153 8.35 -1.13 10.82
CA SER A 153 8.37 0.25 10.35
C SER A 153 9.27 1.10 11.28
N ASN A 154 10.02 2.05 10.71
CA ASN A 154 10.70 3.09 11.48
C ASN A 154 9.78 4.28 11.79
N SER A 155 8.51 4.20 11.41
CA SER A 155 7.52 5.22 11.70
C SER A 155 7.26 5.30 13.20
N ILE A 156 7.23 6.52 13.69
CA ILE A 156 6.85 6.83 15.06
C ILE A 156 5.39 7.30 15.03
N PRO A 157 4.47 6.58 15.70
CA PRO A 157 3.09 7.03 15.79
C PRO A 157 3.00 8.40 16.46
N SER A 158 2.23 9.31 15.87
CA SER A 158 1.92 10.61 16.48
C SER A 158 0.77 10.52 17.48
N GLU A 159 -0.08 9.50 17.33
CA GLU A 159 -1.20 9.23 18.22
C GLU A 159 -1.49 7.73 18.32
N THR A 160 -1.88 7.26 19.50
CA THR A 160 -2.35 5.89 19.73
C THR A 160 -3.65 5.91 20.51
N ARG A 161 -4.59 5.02 20.16
CA ARG A 161 -5.84 4.80 20.91
C ARG A 161 -6.06 3.33 21.13
N THR A 162 -6.73 3.00 22.21
CA THR A 162 -7.19 1.63 22.47
C THR A 162 -8.69 1.56 22.33
N VAL A 163 -9.18 0.74 21.42
CA VAL A 163 -10.59 0.51 21.13
C VAL A 163 -10.87 -0.97 21.27
N SER A 164 -11.82 -1.35 22.11
CA SER A 164 -12.19 -2.76 22.35
C SER A 164 -10.99 -3.67 22.71
N GLY A 165 -9.96 -3.11 23.36
CA GLY A 165 -8.73 -3.84 23.71
C GLY A 165 -7.68 -3.90 22.59
N VAL A 166 -7.96 -3.36 21.43
CA VAL A 166 -7.03 -3.27 20.29
C VAL A 166 -6.35 -1.90 20.29
N THR A 167 -5.02 -1.88 20.18
CA THR A 167 -4.27 -0.63 20.04
C THR A 167 -4.16 -0.23 18.58
N LEU A 168 -4.68 0.94 18.26
CA LEU A 168 -4.58 1.58 16.95
C LEU A 168 -3.49 2.64 17.01
N SER A 169 -2.64 2.70 16.00
CA SER A 169 -1.51 3.63 15.90
C SER A 169 -1.64 4.48 14.66
N TYR A 170 -1.79 5.79 14.84
CA TYR A 170 -1.84 6.77 13.75
C TYR A 170 -0.49 7.43 13.57
N GLN A 171 -0.09 7.60 12.31
CA GLN A 171 1.14 8.27 11.91
C GLN A 171 0.99 8.98 10.57
N GLN A 172 1.86 9.95 10.36
CA GLN A 172 2.05 10.58 9.07
C GLN A 172 3.49 10.35 8.62
N ASP A 173 3.65 9.80 7.43
CA ASP A 173 4.94 9.50 6.84
C ASP A 173 5.17 10.39 5.63
N LEU A 174 6.39 10.94 5.49
CA LEU A 174 6.80 11.73 4.36
C LEU A 174 7.53 10.85 3.35
N TYR A 175 6.97 10.74 2.16
CA TYR A 175 7.52 9.97 1.06
C TYR A 175 8.19 10.87 0.05
N ARG A 176 9.41 10.52 -0.32
CA ARG A 176 10.07 11.03 -1.52
C ARG A 176 9.88 10.00 -2.63
N LEU A 177 8.98 10.33 -3.57
CA LEU A 177 8.64 9.49 -4.70
C LEU A 177 9.64 9.78 -5.81
N VAL A 178 10.30 8.73 -6.33
CA VAL A 178 11.40 8.88 -7.29
C VAL A 178 11.21 7.94 -8.49
N PRO A 179 11.84 8.22 -9.64
CA PRO A 179 11.87 7.31 -10.79
C PRO A 179 12.43 5.93 -10.42
N GLY A 180 12.02 4.90 -11.17
CA GLY A 180 12.45 3.52 -10.90
C GLY A 180 13.96 3.30 -11.05
N ASP A 181 14.63 4.12 -11.85
CA ASP A 181 16.09 4.11 -12.10
C ASP A 181 16.85 5.12 -11.24
N TYR A 182 16.17 5.81 -10.32
CA TYR A 182 16.80 6.80 -9.44
C TYR A 182 17.88 6.18 -8.56
N GLN A 183 19.02 6.88 -8.48
CA GLN A 183 20.12 6.49 -7.59
C GLN A 183 20.14 7.45 -6.40
N PRO A 184 19.87 6.98 -5.17
CA PRO A 184 19.89 7.84 -3.99
C PRO A 184 21.26 8.49 -3.79
N THR A 185 21.25 9.75 -3.44
CA THR A 185 22.44 10.48 -3.00
C THR A 185 22.73 10.19 -1.52
N PRO A 186 23.94 10.49 -1.01
CA PRO A 186 24.21 10.40 0.43
C PRO A 186 23.26 11.27 1.29
N GLU A 187 22.72 12.35 0.73
CA GLU A 187 21.73 13.21 1.38
C GLU A 187 20.37 12.50 1.46
N ASP A 188 19.97 11.81 0.39
CA ASP A 188 18.74 10.98 0.38
C ASP A 188 18.83 9.85 1.41
N GLU A 189 19.99 9.21 1.50
CA GLU A 189 20.22 8.17 2.50
C GLU A 189 20.14 8.72 3.93
N ALA A 190 20.72 9.89 4.18
CA ALA A 190 20.64 10.55 5.48
C ALA A 190 19.20 10.98 5.81
N TRP A 191 18.47 11.45 4.81
CA TRP A 191 17.06 11.86 4.94
C TRP A 191 16.17 10.64 5.25
N SER A 192 16.33 9.51 4.54
CA SER A 192 15.53 8.31 4.75
C SER A 192 15.80 7.57 6.05
N ARG A 193 16.89 7.92 6.77
CA ARG A 193 17.18 7.40 8.12
C ARG A 193 16.40 8.13 9.23
N GLN A 194 15.77 9.25 8.91
CA GLN A 194 14.93 9.95 9.88
C GLN A 194 13.63 9.15 10.09
N PRO A 195 13.05 9.18 11.29
CA PRO A 195 11.73 8.58 11.50
C PRO A 195 10.70 9.15 10.54
N ASN A 196 9.77 8.32 10.11
CA ASN A 196 8.67 8.70 9.21
C ASN A 196 9.11 9.25 7.83
N HIS A 197 10.31 8.91 7.35
CA HIS A 197 10.82 9.34 6.05
C HIS A 197 11.14 8.14 5.18
N TYR A 198 10.59 8.11 3.96
CA TYR A 198 10.70 6.99 3.04
C TYR A 198 10.98 7.42 1.61
N ILE A 199 11.83 6.67 0.91
CA ILE A 199 12.02 6.80 -0.53
C ILE A 199 11.22 5.68 -1.21
N SER A 200 10.36 6.06 -2.15
CA SER A 200 9.54 5.13 -2.92
C SER A 200 9.81 5.29 -4.41
N TYR A 201 10.05 4.18 -5.09
CA TYR A 201 10.42 4.13 -6.49
C TYR A 201 9.20 3.87 -7.39
N GLY A 202 9.25 4.37 -8.64
CA GLY A 202 8.22 4.16 -9.66
C GLY A 202 7.43 5.41 -10.03
N SER A 203 7.75 6.57 -9.43
CA SER A 203 7.19 7.85 -9.87
C SER A 203 7.86 8.31 -11.18
N PRO A 204 7.13 8.98 -12.08
CA PRO A 204 7.75 9.57 -13.29
C PRO A 204 8.63 10.79 -12.98
N THR A 205 8.50 11.37 -11.81
CA THR A 205 9.23 12.58 -11.36
C THR A 205 9.53 12.49 -9.88
N ILE A 206 10.57 13.22 -9.43
CA ILE A 206 10.84 13.35 -7.99
C ILE A 206 9.80 14.30 -7.39
N GLN A 207 9.12 13.85 -6.35
CA GLN A 207 8.14 14.63 -5.60
C GLN A 207 8.06 14.15 -4.14
N GLU A 208 7.68 15.05 -3.25
CA GLU A 208 7.42 14.69 -1.85
C GLU A 208 5.92 14.69 -1.59
N GLN A 209 5.47 13.69 -0.81
CA GLN A 209 4.08 13.52 -0.45
C GLN A 209 3.98 13.00 0.98
N THR A 210 3.15 13.65 1.78
CA THR A 210 2.79 13.15 3.10
C THR A 210 1.60 12.21 2.99
N MET A 211 1.65 11.10 3.70
CA MET A 211 0.60 10.08 3.75
C MET A 211 0.21 9.82 5.18
N SER A 212 -1.08 9.60 5.42
CA SER A 212 -1.62 9.23 6.72
C SER A 212 -1.87 7.73 6.79
N PHE A 213 -1.45 7.12 7.88
CA PHE A 213 -1.64 5.69 8.15
C PHE A 213 -2.25 5.48 9.53
N LEU A 214 -3.21 4.58 9.61
CA LEU A 214 -3.69 4.00 10.84
C LEU A 214 -3.48 2.49 10.79
N THR A 215 -2.70 1.95 11.74
CA THR A 215 -2.33 0.53 11.77
C THR A 215 -2.79 -0.13 13.06
N TRP A 216 -3.18 -1.39 12.98
CA TRP A 216 -3.49 -2.24 14.14
C TRP A 216 -3.33 -3.71 13.81
N GLN A 217 -3.38 -4.52 14.86
CA GLN A 217 -3.44 -5.98 14.75
C GLN A 217 -4.60 -6.49 15.60
N GLU A 218 -5.37 -7.39 15.03
CA GLU A 218 -6.47 -8.06 15.71
C GLU A 218 -6.61 -9.49 15.22
N ASN A 219 -6.79 -10.44 16.16
CA ASN A 219 -7.02 -11.87 15.86
C ASN A 219 -6.02 -12.48 14.87
N GLY A 220 -4.75 -12.07 14.92
CA GLY A 220 -3.69 -12.56 14.03
C GLY A 220 -3.72 -11.95 12.62
N VAL A 221 -4.50 -10.91 12.40
CA VAL A 221 -4.52 -10.12 11.16
C VAL A 221 -3.91 -8.75 11.43
N SER A 222 -3.04 -8.31 10.52
CA SER A 222 -2.49 -6.95 10.48
C SER A 222 -3.30 -6.12 9.50
N TYR A 223 -3.63 -4.92 9.91
CA TYR A 223 -4.41 -3.95 9.13
C TYR A 223 -3.65 -2.65 8.97
N MET A 224 -3.84 -2.02 7.82
CA MET A 224 -3.37 -0.68 7.54
C MET A 224 -4.43 0.08 6.75
N LEU A 225 -5.02 1.09 7.36
CA LEU A 225 -5.94 2.03 6.71
C LEU A 225 -5.14 3.29 6.37
N TYR A 226 -5.14 3.70 5.10
CA TYR A 226 -4.27 4.80 4.68
C TYR A 226 -4.87 5.65 3.57
N GLU A 227 -4.40 6.87 3.53
CA GLU A 227 -4.74 7.91 2.58
C GLU A 227 -3.46 8.56 2.03
N LEU A 228 -3.48 8.89 0.75
CA LEU A 228 -2.30 9.41 0.07
C LEU A 228 -2.14 10.93 0.20
N ASP A 229 -3.22 11.66 0.41
CA ASP A 229 -3.24 13.13 0.36
C ASP A 229 -3.43 13.81 1.74
N THR A 230 -3.47 13.03 2.83
CA THR A 230 -3.63 13.51 4.21
C THR A 230 -4.76 14.52 4.41
N THR A 231 -5.89 14.30 3.76
CA THR A 231 -7.04 15.22 3.84
C THR A 231 -7.97 14.90 5.02
N LEU A 232 -7.99 13.64 5.46
CA LEU A 232 -8.82 13.20 6.57
C LEU A 232 -8.17 13.49 7.93
N PRO A 233 -8.92 14.03 8.89
CA PRO A 233 -8.48 14.12 10.28
C PRO A 233 -8.19 12.73 10.87
N ALA A 234 -7.25 12.63 11.80
CA ALA A 234 -6.95 11.38 12.50
C ALA A 234 -8.20 10.77 13.16
N ASP A 235 -9.07 11.60 13.76
CA ASP A 235 -10.35 11.18 14.37
C ASP A 235 -11.24 10.41 13.39
N THR A 236 -11.28 10.84 12.13
CA THR A 236 -12.06 10.16 11.09
C THR A 236 -11.50 8.77 10.79
N LEU A 237 -10.17 8.64 10.64
CA LEU A 237 -9.53 7.34 10.43
C LEU A 237 -9.75 6.41 11.63
N PHE A 238 -9.67 6.91 12.87
CA PHE A 238 -10.01 6.14 14.06
C PHE A 238 -11.46 5.65 14.04
N SER A 239 -12.42 6.52 13.70
CA SER A 239 -13.84 6.15 13.59
C SER A 239 -14.09 5.07 12.53
N MET A 240 -13.38 5.13 11.39
CA MET A 240 -13.45 4.11 10.35
C MET A 240 -12.90 2.77 10.84
N ALA A 241 -11.77 2.78 11.55
CA ALA A 241 -11.21 1.56 12.13
C ALA A 241 -12.12 0.96 13.22
N GLU A 242 -12.78 1.78 14.03
CA GLU A 242 -13.78 1.31 14.99
C GLU A 242 -14.92 0.55 14.30
N THR A 243 -15.37 1.02 13.13
CA THR A 243 -16.38 0.30 12.32
C THR A 243 -15.88 -1.06 11.85
N LEU A 244 -14.59 -1.15 11.49
CA LEU A 244 -13.95 -2.41 11.09
C LEU A 244 -13.78 -3.41 12.26
N LEU A 245 -13.54 -2.91 13.48
CA LEU A 245 -13.38 -3.71 14.69
C LEU A 245 -14.71 -4.25 15.24
N GLN A 246 -15.86 -3.65 14.89
CA GLN A 246 -17.19 -4.04 15.38
C GLN A 246 -17.90 -5.08 14.49
N GLY A 247 -17.38 -5.35 13.32
CA GLY A 247 -17.92 -6.28 12.32
C GLY A 247 -17.29 -7.64 12.39
#